data_9fb2866af04426d5757f3db150626ecf
#
_entry.id   9fb2866af04426d5757f3db150626ecf
#
_cell.length_a   1.000
_cell.length_b   1.000
_cell.length_c   1.000
_cell.angle_alpha   90.00
_cell.angle_beta   90.00
_cell.angle_gamma   90.00
#
_symmetry.space_group_name_H-M   'P 1'
#
loop_
_entity.id
_entity.type
_entity.pdbx_description
1 polymer ?
#
loop_
_entity_poly.entity_id
_entity_poly.type
_entity_poly.pdbx_seq_one_letter_code
_entity_poly.pdbx_strand_id
1 'polypeptide(L)'
;MQAVCVGSRSAYQRLVKRHLKSISHYAYRLLGNQKDTQDITQEVFLRLWINAQKWDSEKSKLTTWLHRIAHNLCIDYLRKHTRIQTQDSFDDEAAHSPANNDESTEEINDKTKLLREALSALPENQRSALSLCHYQGFSNKEAAAIMNISVKALESAIARAKRSLRVKLTINS
;
A
#
# COMPACT_ATOMS: atom_id res chain seq x y z
N MET A 1 -21.97 4.96 5.12
CA MET A 1 -22.00 5.10 3.64
C MET A 1 -23.28 5.73 3.12
N GLN A 2 -24.46 5.27 3.47
CA GLN A 2 -25.72 5.84 2.94
C GLN A 2 -25.78 7.37 3.03
N ALA A 3 -25.41 7.98 4.19
CA ALA A 3 -25.35 9.42 4.32
C ALA A 3 -24.33 10.10 3.40
N VAL A 4 -23.24 9.41 3.05
CA VAL A 4 -22.24 9.93 2.08
C VAL A 4 -22.81 9.90 0.66
N CYS A 5 -23.56 8.87 0.31
CA CYS A 5 -24.23 8.76 -1.00
C CYS A 5 -25.22 9.89 -1.27
N VAL A 6 -25.80 10.48 -0.23
CA VAL A 6 -26.70 11.66 -0.32
C VAL A 6 -25.96 12.99 -0.06
N GLY A 7 -24.63 13.00 -0.07
CA GLY A 7 -23.81 14.21 -0.01
C GLY A 7 -23.53 14.74 1.40
N SER A 8 -23.68 13.95 2.46
CA SER A 8 -23.38 14.38 3.82
C SER A 8 -21.87 14.56 4.04
N ARG A 9 -21.41 15.80 4.10
CA ARG A 9 -20.00 16.14 4.39
C ARG A 9 -19.53 15.65 5.75
N SER A 10 -20.38 15.73 6.78
CA SER A 10 -20.04 15.28 8.14
C SER A 10 -19.85 13.76 8.20
N ALA A 11 -20.70 13.00 7.49
CA ALA A 11 -20.53 11.55 7.36
C ALA A 11 -19.25 11.19 6.61
N TYR A 12 -18.92 11.90 5.54
CA TYR A 12 -17.70 11.75 4.79
C TYR A 12 -16.45 12.01 5.66
N GLN A 13 -16.41 13.14 6.39
CA GLN A 13 -15.31 13.46 7.29
C GLN A 13 -15.07 12.38 8.34
N ARG A 14 -16.14 11.80 8.91
CA ARG A 14 -16.03 10.67 9.85
C ARG A 14 -15.41 9.43 9.20
N LEU A 15 -15.78 9.13 7.94
CA LEU A 15 -15.17 8.00 7.21
C LEU A 15 -13.70 8.27 6.90
N VAL A 16 -13.37 9.47 6.43
CA VAL A 16 -11.96 9.86 6.22
C VAL A 16 -11.17 9.69 7.50
N LYS A 17 -11.59 10.30 8.60
CA LYS A 17 -10.91 10.21 9.90
C LYS A 17 -10.69 8.76 10.36
N ARG A 18 -11.69 7.88 10.14
CA ARG A 18 -11.62 6.46 10.53
C ARG A 18 -10.61 5.66 9.70
N HIS A 19 -10.52 5.93 8.39
CA HIS A 19 -9.75 5.09 7.45
C HIS A 19 -8.43 5.71 6.99
N LEU A 20 -8.21 7.00 7.23
CA LEU A 20 -7.03 7.75 6.78
C LEU A 20 -5.73 7.04 7.15
N LYS A 21 -5.55 6.71 8.42
CA LYS A 21 -4.33 6.08 8.92
C LYS A 21 -4.05 4.73 8.25
N SER A 22 -5.08 3.89 8.11
CA SER A 22 -4.95 2.57 7.47
C SER A 22 -4.55 2.68 6.00
N ILE A 23 -5.22 3.56 5.24
CA ILE A 23 -4.93 3.78 3.82
C ILE A 23 -3.55 4.39 3.63
N SER A 24 -3.21 5.42 4.40
CA SER A 24 -1.91 6.09 4.33
C SER A 24 -0.75 5.12 4.67
N HIS A 25 -0.88 4.31 5.73
CA HIS A 25 0.14 3.31 6.06
C HIS A 25 0.31 2.24 4.98
N TYR A 26 -0.79 1.81 4.37
CA TYR A 26 -0.73 0.87 3.25
C TYR A 26 0.00 1.47 2.05
N ALA A 27 -0.40 2.66 1.63
CA ALA A 27 0.22 3.37 0.51
C ALA A 27 1.71 3.62 0.77
N TYR A 28 2.08 4.08 1.98
CA TYR A 28 3.48 4.32 2.34
C TYR A 28 4.35 3.07 2.27
N ARG A 29 3.83 1.89 2.68
CA ARG A 29 4.57 0.62 2.55
C ARG A 29 4.84 0.24 1.10
N LEU A 30 3.98 0.65 0.18
CA LEU A 30 4.16 0.37 -1.25
C LEU A 30 5.06 1.39 -1.95
N LEU A 31 4.89 2.67 -1.63
CA LEU A 31 5.52 3.78 -2.35
C LEU A 31 6.87 4.21 -1.75
N GLY A 32 7.02 4.10 -0.43
CA GLY A 32 8.25 4.41 0.29
C GLY A 32 8.50 5.92 0.52
N ASN A 33 7.67 6.82 0.01
CA ASN A 33 7.83 8.25 0.22
C ASN A 33 6.54 8.94 0.67
N GLN A 34 6.71 10.02 1.44
CA GLN A 34 5.60 10.71 2.10
C GLN A 34 4.73 11.50 1.13
N LYS A 35 5.34 12.18 0.16
CA LYS A 35 4.64 13.05 -0.79
C LYS A 35 3.66 12.24 -1.63
N ASP A 36 4.14 11.19 -2.29
CA ASP A 36 3.31 10.34 -3.14
C ASP A 36 2.24 9.59 -2.33
N THR A 37 2.57 9.21 -1.08
CA THR A 37 1.60 8.63 -0.15
C THR A 37 0.45 9.58 0.14
N GLN A 38 0.73 10.86 0.36
CA GLN A 38 -0.30 11.88 0.60
C GLN A 38 -1.18 12.07 -0.63
N ASP A 39 -0.58 12.18 -1.82
CA ASP A 39 -1.30 12.36 -3.08
C ASP A 39 -2.22 11.17 -3.38
N ILE A 40 -1.72 9.95 -3.24
CA ILE A 40 -2.52 8.72 -3.42
C ILE A 40 -3.64 8.65 -2.37
N THR A 41 -3.34 8.96 -1.11
CA THR A 41 -4.34 8.93 -0.04
C THR A 41 -5.47 9.92 -0.29
N GLN A 42 -5.15 11.14 -0.73
CA GLN A 42 -6.16 12.13 -1.12
C GLN A 42 -7.02 11.62 -2.28
N GLU A 43 -6.40 11.05 -3.31
CA GLU A 43 -7.10 10.51 -4.47
C GLU A 43 -8.04 9.35 -4.09
N VAL A 44 -7.65 8.48 -3.14
CA VAL A 44 -8.52 7.40 -2.62
C VAL A 44 -9.82 7.99 -2.04
N PHE A 45 -9.70 9.03 -1.20
CA PHE A 45 -10.85 9.63 -0.56
C PHE A 45 -11.67 10.49 -1.51
N LEU A 46 -11.05 11.13 -2.50
CA LEU A 46 -11.77 11.79 -3.59
C LEU A 46 -12.60 10.77 -4.38
N ARG A 47 -12.03 9.62 -4.72
CA ARG A 47 -12.77 8.53 -5.39
C ARG A 47 -13.88 7.94 -4.52
N LEU A 48 -13.67 7.85 -3.21
CA LEU A 48 -14.73 7.50 -2.27
C LEU A 48 -15.92 8.47 -2.39
N TRP A 49 -15.66 9.77 -2.39
CA TRP A 49 -16.70 10.78 -2.49
C TRP A 49 -17.47 10.69 -3.82
N ILE A 50 -16.74 10.67 -4.92
CA ILE A 50 -17.32 10.66 -6.28
C ILE A 50 -18.08 9.36 -6.57
N ASN A 51 -17.56 8.22 -6.08
CA ASN A 51 -18.09 6.89 -6.39
C ASN A 51 -18.85 6.24 -5.22
N ALA A 52 -19.24 7.00 -4.20
CA ALA A 52 -19.91 6.46 -3.01
C ALA A 52 -21.13 5.59 -3.36
N GLN A 53 -21.91 5.99 -4.38
CA GLN A 53 -23.10 5.26 -4.84
C GLN A 53 -22.77 3.90 -5.51
N LYS A 54 -21.54 3.70 -5.99
CA LYS A 54 -21.10 2.44 -6.61
C LYS A 54 -20.71 1.36 -5.58
N TRP A 55 -20.55 1.78 -4.32
CA TRP A 55 -20.23 0.82 -3.27
C TRP A 55 -21.50 0.07 -2.82
N ASP A 56 -21.38 -1.24 -2.78
CA ASP A 56 -22.43 -2.16 -2.40
C ASP A 56 -21.98 -3.00 -1.19
N SER A 57 -22.70 -2.85 -0.07
CA SER A 57 -22.39 -3.55 1.19
C SER A 57 -22.54 -5.06 1.10
N GLU A 58 -23.40 -5.55 0.18
CA GLU A 58 -23.61 -6.99 -0.04
C GLU A 58 -22.40 -7.63 -0.76
N LYS A 59 -21.66 -6.84 -1.55
CA LYS A 59 -20.52 -7.33 -2.33
C LYS A 59 -19.20 -7.27 -1.57
N SER A 60 -19.00 -6.23 -0.74
CA SER A 60 -17.73 -6.08 -0.03
C SER A 60 -17.82 -5.14 1.17
N LYS A 61 -16.97 -5.38 2.17
CA LYS A 61 -16.76 -4.42 3.25
C LYS A 61 -16.18 -3.11 2.70
N LEU A 62 -16.54 -1.98 3.30
CA LEU A 62 -16.00 -0.67 2.93
C LEU A 62 -14.47 -0.63 2.99
N THR A 63 -13.87 -1.25 4.01
CA THR A 63 -12.42 -1.36 4.16
C THR A 63 -11.75 -2.07 2.98
N THR A 64 -12.32 -3.18 2.52
CA THR A 64 -11.86 -3.94 1.35
C THR A 64 -11.95 -3.09 0.09
N TRP A 65 -13.06 -2.39 -0.10
CA TRP A 65 -13.26 -1.52 -1.26
C TRP A 65 -12.28 -0.34 -1.29
N LEU A 66 -12.06 0.33 -0.16
CA LEU A 66 -11.08 1.42 -0.05
C LEU A 66 -9.66 0.95 -0.32
N HIS A 67 -9.25 -0.21 0.24
CA HIS A 67 -7.92 -0.76 -0.01
C HIS A 67 -7.74 -1.22 -1.46
N ARG A 68 -8.80 -1.66 -2.13
CA ARG A 68 -8.76 -1.96 -3.57
C ARG A 68 -8.50 -0.70 -4.40
N ILE A 69 -9.13 0.42 -4.07
CA ILE A 69 -8.86 1.71 -4.72
C ILE A 69 -7.41 2.13 -4.47
N ALA A 70 -6.94 2.07 -3.22
CA ALA A 70 -5.58 2.40 -2.84
C ALA A 70 -4.55 1.51 -3.54
N HIS A 71 -4.79 0.19 -3.58
CA HIS A 71 -3.91 -0.77 -4.26
C HIS A 71 -3.76 -0.43 -5.74
N ASN A 72 -4.87 -0.26 -6.45
CA ASN A 72 -4.84 0.05 -7.88
C ASN A 72 -4.07 1.35 -8.17
N LEU A 73 -4.31 2.41 -7.38
CA LEU A 73 -3.60 3.68 -7.52
C LEU A 73 -2.10 3.54 -7.26
N CYS A 74 -1.70 2.80 -6.22
CA CYS A 74 -0.29 2.55 -5.92
C CYS A 74 0.40 1.76 -7.06
N ILE A 75 -0.24 0.71 -7.57
CA ILE A 75 0.33 -0.09 -8.65
C ILE A 75 0.44 0.72 -9.94
N ASP A 76 -0.58 1.50 -10.29
CA ASP A 76 -0.54 2.37 -11.47
C ASP A 76 0.58 3.42 -11.36
N TYR A 77 0.76 3.98 -10.15
CA TYR A 77 1.85 4.91 -9.86
C TYR A 77 3.21 4.24 -10.05
N LEU A 78 3.45 3.08 -9.44
CA LEU A 78 4.71 2.35 -9.54
C LEU A 78 5.03 1.96 -10.98
N ARG A 79 4.05 1.50 -11.75
CA ARG A 79 4.23 1.16 -13.17
C ARG A 79 4.61 2.36 -14.03
N LYS A 80 3.99 3.52 -13.78
CA LYS A 80 4.36 4.76 -14.50
C LYS A 80 5.81 5.16 -14.20
N HIS A 81 6.22 5.13 -12.94
CA HIS A 81 7.59 5.48 -12.55
C HIS A 81 8.63 4.51 -13.11
N THR A 82 8.37 3.20 -13.09
CA THR A 82 9.26 2.21 -13.71
C THR A 82 9.41 2.44 -15.21
N ARG A 83 8.32 2.80 -15.93
CA ARG A 83 8.38 3.08 -17.38
C ARG A 83 9.17 4.35 -17.70
N ILE A 84 9.05 5.39 -16.90
CA ILE A 84 9.82 6.63 -17.06
C ILE A 84 11.31 6.33 -16.88
N GLN A 85 11.68 5.63 -15.82
CA GLN A 85 13.08 5.24 -15.57
C GLN A 85 13.68 4.36 -16.67
N THR A 86 12.90 3.49 -17.32
CA THR A 86 13.39 2.68 -18.46
C THR A 86 13.49 3.46 -19.75
N GLN A 87 12.78 4.57 -19.90
CA GLN A 87 12.91 5.46 -21.08
C GLN A 87 14.05 6.48 -20.91
N ASP A 88 14.31 6.91 -19.68
CA ASP A 88 15.37 7.88 -19.36
C ASP A 88 16.74 7.19 -19.07
N SER A 89 16.83 5.87 -19.10
CA SER A 89 18.09 5.14 -18.83
C SER A 89 19.07 5.15 -20.02
N PHE A 90 19.25 6.30 -20.66
CA PHE A 90 20.46 6.60 -21.42
C PHE A 90 21.40 7.57 -20.68
N ASP A 91 20.98 8.12 -19.53
CA ASP A 91 21.86 8.91 -18.66
C ASP A 91 21.38 8.84 -17.20
N ASP A 92 22.35 8.54 -16.32
CA ASP A 92 22.40 8.71 -14.87
C ASP A 92 21.64 7.72 -13.95
N GLU A 93 22.47 7.05 -13.16
CA GLU A 93 22.15 6.37 -11.91
C GLU A 93 21.48 7.34 -10.91
N ALA A 94 20.19 7.27 -10.78
CA ALA A 94 19.49 7.87 -9.66
C ALA A 94 18.98 6.77 -8.72
N ALA A 95 19.83 6.44 -7.75
CA ALA A 95 19.47 5.65 -6.58
C ALA A 95 18.23 6.25 -5.89
N HIS A 96 17.16 5.47 -5.79
CA HIS A 96 16.05 5.78 -4.88
C HIS A 96 16.55 5.61 -3.44
N SER A 97 17.07 6.69 -2.88
CA SER A 97 17.23 6.81 -1.42
C SER A 97 15.88 7.02 -0.77
N PRO A 98 15.47 6.18 0.17
CA PRO A 98 14.36 6.51 1.05
C PRO A 98 14.86 7.56 2.06
N ALA A 99 14.64 8.83 1.74
CA ALA A 99 14.77 9.87 2.73
C ALA A 99 13.50 9.86 3.58
N ASN A 100 13.65 9.48 4.88
CA ASN A 100 13.01 10.29 5.90
C ASN A 100 13.42 9.85 7.30
N ASN A 101 14.01 10.84 7.97
CA ASN A 101 14.23 10.93 9.38
C ASN A 101 12.91 10.96 10.14
N ASP A 102 12.78 10.06 11.13
CA ASP A 102 12.18 10.36 12.41
C ASP A 102 13.16 9.86 13.47
N GLU A 103 13.84 10.84 14.06
CA GLU A 103 14.80 10.66 15.15
C GLU A 103 14.06 10.19 16.40
N SER A 104 14.21 8.93 16.75
CA SER A 104 14.20 8.50 18.15
C SER A 104 14.68 7.06 18.28
N THR A 105 15.83 6.90 18.91
CA THR A 105 16.47 5.68 19.41
C THR A 105 17.22 4.86 18.38
N GLU A 106 18.54 5.01 18.32
CA GLU A 106 19.44 4.49 17.26
C GLU A 106 19.38 2.97 17.03
N GLU A 107 19.26 2.14 18.06
CA GLU A 107 19.22 0.66 17.87
C GLU A 107 17.89 0.12 17.35
N ILE A 108 16.75 0.75 17.72
CA ILE A 108 15.44 0.40 17.16
C ILE A 108 15.36 0.90 15.71
N ASN A 109 16.09 1.96 15.40
CA ASN A 109 16.14 2.58 14.09
C ASN A 109 16.84 1.68 13.06
N ASP A 110 17.95 1.01 13.41
CA ASP A 110 18.71 0.16 12.47
C ASP A 110 17.94 -1.09 12.06
N LYS A 111 17.31 -1.79 13.00
CA LYS A 111 16.46 -2.96 12.69
C LYS A 111 15.22 -2.56 11.89
N THR A 112 14.62 -1.43 12.21
CA THR A 112 13.45 -0.91 11.50
C THR A 112 13.83 -0.45 10.09
N LYS A 113 15.00 0.16 9.94
CA LYS A 113 15.56 0.57 8.65
C LYS A 113 15.87 -0.64 7.76
N LEU A 114 16.57 -1.64 8.30
CA LEU A 114 16.84 -2.91 7.59
C LEU A 114 15.55 -3.61 7.13
N LEU A 115 14.55 -3.67 7.99
CA LEU A 115 13.26 -4.26 7.64
C LEU A 115 12.56 -3.44 6.53
N ARG A 116 12.61 -2.12 6.59
CA ARG A 116 12.04 -1.23 5.58
C ARG A 116 12.73 -1.41 4.24
N GLU A 117 14.06 -1.46 4.23
CA GLU A 117 14.87 -1.73 3.03
C GLU A 117 14.60 -3.12 2.45
N ALA A 118 14.49 -4.13 3.30
CA ALA A 118 14.16 -5.48 2.87
C ALA A 118 12.75 -5.57 2.26
N LEU A 119 11.78 -4.84 2.83
CA LEU A 119 10.41 -4.76 2.29
C LEU A 119 10.36 -3.99 0.96
N SER A 120 11.08 -2.87 0.85
CA SER A 120 11.11 -2.06 -0.38
C SER A 120 11.72 -2.81 -1.56
N ALA A 121 12.64 -3.72 -1.30
CA ALA A 121 13.28 -4.56 -2.30
C ALA A 121 12.44 -5.78 -2.75
N LEU A 122 11.27 -6.01 -2.15
CA LEU A 122 10.35 -7.04 -2.63
C LEU A 122 9.65 -6.61 -3.92
N PRO A 123 9.39 -7.54 -4.85
CA PRO A 123 8.47 -7.29 -5.97
C PRO A 123 7.12 -6.75 -5.48
N GLU A 124 6.50 -5.83 -6.24
CA GLU A 124 5.27 -5.12 -5.84
C GLU A 124 4.15 -6.05 -5.37
N ASN A 125 3.93 -7.19 -6.06
CA ASN A 125 2.90 -8.16 -5.68
C ASN A 125 3.20 -8.85 -4.35
N GLN A 126 4.46 -9.14 -4.05
CA GLN A 126 4.87 -9.76 -2.79
C GLN A 126 4.73 -8.76 -1.63
N ARG A 127 5.13 -7.51 -1.84
CA ARG A 127 5.01 -6.43 -0.89
C ARG A 127 3.55 -6.11 -0.58
N SER A 128 2.69 -6.04 -1.62
CA SER A 128 1.25 -5.82 -1.46
C SER A 128 0.57 -6.94 -0.67
N ALA A 129 0.83 -8.20 -1.03
CA ALA A 129 0.26 -9.36 -0.37
C ALA A 129 0.64 -9.41 1.13
N LEU A 130 1.92 -9.19 1.43
CA LEU A 130 2.41 -9.16 2.80
C LEU A 130 1.80 -7.99 3.58
N SER A 131 1.72 -6.80 2.97
CA SER A 131 1.16 -5.61 3.61
C SER A 131 -0.33 -5.80 3.95
N LEU A 132 -1.12 -6.35 3.06
CA LEU A 132 -2.54 -6.58 3.28
C LEU A 132 -2.79 -7.62 4.37
N CYS A 133 -2.12 -8.77 4.33
CA CYS A 133 -2.39 -9.86 5.26
C CYS A 133 -1.75 -9.64 6.63
N HIS A 134 -0.50 -9.19 6.71
CA HIS A 134 0.23 -9.10 7.98
C HIS A 134 0.15 -7.74 8.67
N TYR A 135 0.02 -6.65 7.93
CA TYR A 135 -0.03 -5.31 8.52
C TYR A 135 -1.43 -4.73 8.58
N GLN A 136 -2.28 -5.04 7.60
CA GLN A 136 -3.66 -4.55 7.57
C GLN A 136 -4.67 -5.55 8.13
N GLY A 137 -4.27 -6.82 8.34
CA GLY A 137 -5.09 -7.84 8.96
C GLY A 137 -6.21 -8.39 8.06
N PHE A 138 -6.11 -8.25 6.75
CA PHE A 138 -7.06 -8.87 5.82
C PHE A 138 -6.86 -10.38 5.75
N SER A 139 -7.95 -11.11 5.63
CA SER A 139 -7.90 -12.54 5.30
C SER A 139 -7.32 -12.73 3.89
N ASN A 140 -6.81 -13.95 3.60
CA ASN A 140 -6.29 -14.26 2.28
C ASN A 140 -7.35 -14.03 1.18
N LYS A 141 -8.62 -14.34 1.46
CA LYS A 141 -9.72 -14.12 0.53
C LYS A 141 -9.95 -12.62 0.25
N GLU A 142 -9.96 -11.80 1.28
CA GLU A 142 -10.12 -10.34 1.14
C GLU A 142 -8.93 -9.71 0.42
N ALA A 143 -7.70 -10.07 0.80
CA ALA A 143 -6.49 -9.57 0.17
C ALA A 143 -6.39 -9.98 -1.33
N ALA A 144 -6.76 -11.21 -1.65
CA ALA A 144 -6.83 -11.67 -3.04
C ALA A 144 -7.85 -10.86 -3.86
N ALA A 145 -9.01 -10.55 -3.27
CA ALA A 145 -10.03 -9.69 -3.89
C ALA A 145 -9.53 -8.25 -4.07
N ILE A 146 -8.79 -7.69 -3.10
CA ILE A 146 -8.17 -6.35 -3.21
C ILE A 146 -7.19 -6.32 -4.37
N MET A 147 -6.32 -7.33 -4.48
CA MET A 147 -5.28 -7.41 -5.50
C MET A 147 -5.78 -7.93 -6.86
N ASN A 148 -7.05 -8.36 -6.95
CA ASN A 148 -7.64 -8.97 -8.13
C ASN A 148 -6.84 -10.19 -8.65
N ILE A 149 -6.45 -11.07 -7.74
CA ILE A 149 -5.73 -12.33 -8.01
C ILE A 149 -6.43 -13.50 -7.32
N SER A 150 -6.05 -14.73 -7.66
CA SER A 150 -6.54 -15.92 -6.95
C SER A 150 -5.92 -16.03 -5.55
N VAL A 151 -6.63 -16.69 -4.62
CA VAL A 151 -6.11 -16.97 -3.26
C VAL A 151 -4.80 -17.75 -3.33
N LYS A 152 -4.70 -18.73 -4.23
CA LYS A 152 -3.47 -19.52 -4.44
C LYS A 152 -2.29 -18.65 -4.89
N ALA A 153 -2.54 -17.67 -5.77
CA ALA A 153 -1.51 -16.72 -6.22
C ALA A 153 -1.06 -15.80 -5.07
N LEU A 154 -2.00 -15.34 -4.23
CA LEU A 154 -1.71 -14.56 -3.04
C LEU A 154 -0.83 -15.35 -2.05
N GLU A 155 -1.21 -16.58 -1.72
CA GLU A 155 -0.45 -17.46 -0.81
C GLU A 155 0.97 -17.71 -1.31
N SER A 156 1.11 -17.93 -2.62
CA SER A 156 2.42 -18.07 -3.26
C SER A 156 3.25 -16.79 -3.17
N ALA A 157 2.62 -15.61 -3.30
CA ALA A 157 3.30 -14.32 -3.17
C ALA A 157 3.77 -14.09 -1.71
N ILE A 158 2.94 -14.40 -0.71
CA ILE A 158 3.29 -14.32 0.71
C ILE A 158 4.45 -15.27 1.05
N ALA A 159 4.41 -16.51 0.57
CA ALA A 159 5.46 -17.49 0.81
C ALA A 159 6.81 -17.03 0.24
N ARG A 160 6.82 -16.48 -0.98
CA ARG A 160 8.02 -15.91 -1.60
C ARG A 160 8.52 -14.68 -0.84
N ALA A 161 7.62 -13.76 -0.45
CA ALA A 161 7.98 -12.58 0.34
C ALA A 161 8.67 -12.97 1.64
N LYS A 162 8.11 -13.92 2.40
CA LYS A 162 8.69 -14.41 3.66
C LYS A 162 10.07 -15.04 3.45
N ARG A 163 10.25 -15.80 2.38
CA ARG A 163 11.54 -16.41 2.03
C ARG A 163 12.59 -15.34 1.72
N SER A 164 12.25 -14.37 0.87
CA SER A 164 13.15 -13.26 0.50
C SER A 164 13.54 -12.41 1.72
N LEU A 165 12.59 -12.10 2.60
CA LEU A 165 12.87 -11.36 3.83
C LEU A 165 13.79 -12.14 4.76
N ARG A 166 13.55 -13.45 4.94
CA ARG A 166 14.41 -14.30 5.79
C ARG A 166 15.84 -14.26 5.31
N VAL A 167 16.08 -14.46 4.00
CA VAL A 167 17.44 -14.42 3.42
C VAL A 167 18.08 -13.07 3.67
N LYS A 168 17.40 -11.95 3.37
CA LYS A 168 17.98 -10.61 3.53
C LYS A 168 18.28 -10.26 4.99
N LEU A 169 17.39 -10.61 5.92
CA LEU A 169 17.59 -10.31 7.34
C LEU A 169 18.64 -11.22 8.00
N THR A 170 18.86 -12.46 7.50
CA THR A 170 19.92 -13.35 8.00
C THR A 170 21.30 -12.92 7.52
N ILE A 171 21.42 -12.39 6.30
CA ILE A 171 22.72 -11.93 5.76
C ILE A 171 23.20 -10.66 6.47
N ASN A 172 22.28 -9.82 6.98
CA ASN A 172 22.58 -8.54 7.63
C ASN A 172 22.55 -8.61 9.17
N SER A 173 22.42 -9.79 9.74
CA SER A 173 22.54 -10.06 11.20
C SER A 173 23.92 -10.63 11.52
#